data_93b064c354c5dedec8d6d012bf2696f7
#
_entry.id   93b064c354c5dedec8d6d012bf2696f7
#
_cell.length_a   1.000
_cell.length_b   1.000
_cell.length_c   1.000
_cell.angle_alpha   90.00
_cell.angle_beta   90.00
_cell.angle_gamma   90.00
#
_symmetry.space_group_name_H-M   'P 1'
#
loop_
_entity.id
_entity.type
_entity.pdbx_description
1 polymer ?
#
loop_
_entity_poly.entity_id
_entity_poly.type
_entity_poly.pdbx_seq_one_letter_code
_entity_poly.pdbx_strand_id
1 'polypeptide(L)'
;MRMTAHITHKIRIYPNQTQEAWLRKACGAARFVYNWALTDWAKQYEEFKQEHTKPKPSRVGLANQLNKLKISDPSLKWLTETSDQPAQNALQDLDAAFKRFFKGQASYPSLKKAKAKRSFRQYIRSKIFINGKLKLASLKSPIKMAEQWRFAPDAKFLFLTVSEQNNKWYAAITAEIPDCALPKGLDSETV
;
A
#
# COMPACT_ATOMS: atom_id res chain seq x y z
N MET A 1 -17.45 24.96 4.19
CA MET A 1 -16.56 23.78 4.15
C MET A 1 -16.72 23.19 2.75
N ARG A 2 -15.67 23.11 1.90
CA ARG A 2 -15.81 22.45 0.59
C ARG A 2 -15.90 20.95 0.84
N MET A 3 -17.00 20.33 0.42
CA MET A 3 -17.10 18.88 0.43
C MET A 3 -16.19 18.32 -0.65
N THR A 4 -15.46 17.23 -0.33
CA THR A 4 -14.57 16.53 -1.26
C THR A 4 -14.99 15.06 -1.33
N ALA A 5 -14.93 14.51 -2.52
CA ALA A 5 -15.20 13.09 -2.76
C ALA A 5 -13.90 12.35 -3.10
N HIS A 6 -13.82 11.07 -2.69
CA HIS A 6 -12.72 10.20 -3.10
C HIS A 6 -13.18 9.30 -4.26
N ILE A 7 -12.49 9.39 -5.38
CA ILE A 7 -12.73 8.53 -6.54
C ILE A 7 -11.53 7.61 -6.74
N THR A 8 -11.81 6.34 -7.04
CA THR A 8 -10.79 5.36 -7.40
C THR A 8 -11.01 4.89 -8.83
N HIS A 9 -10.01 5.08 -9.69
CA HIS A 9 -10.01 4.55 -11.06
C HIS A 9 -9.02 3.38 -11.15
N LYS A 10 -9.51 2.20 -11.56
CA LYS A 10 -8.72 0.99 -11.74
C LYS A 10 -8.42 0.77 -13.21
N ILE A 11 -7.14 0.79 -13.58
CA ILE A 11 -6.65 0.68 -14.95
C ILE A 11 -5.79 -0.58 -15.07
N ARG A 12 -5.93 -1.33 -16.16
CA ARG A 12 -5.01 -2.42 -16.49
C ARG A 12 -3.66 -1.84 -16.92
N ILE A 13 -2.57 -2.45 -16.43
CA ILE A 13 -1.21 -2.08 -16.79
C ILE A 13 -0.50 -3.28 -17.46
N TYR A 14 0.46 -2.98 -18.32
CA TYR A 14 1.22 -3.96 -19.11
C TYR A 14 2.71 -3.86 -18.79
N PRO A 15 3.15 -4.44 -17.67
CA PRO A 15 4.57 -4.47 -17.34
C PRO A 15 5.32 -5.42 -18.29
N ASN A 16 6.56 -5.05 -18.63
CA ASN A 16 7.50 -6.00 -19.23
C ASN A 16 8.08 -6.92 -18.13
N GLN A 17 8.88 -7.91 -18.52
CA GLN A 17 9.42 -8.92 -17.60
C GLN A 17 10.19 -8.33 -16.43
N THR A 18 11.04 -7.33 -16.68
CA THR A 18 11.81 -6.64 -15.62
C THR A 18 10.91 -5.86 -14.66
N GLN A 19 9.92 -5.17 -15.21
CA GLN A 19 8.92 -4.43 -14.42
C GLN A 19 8.07 -5.39 -13.59
N GLU A 20 7.65 -6.52 -14.17
CA GLU A 20 6.86 -7.53 -13.46
C GLU A 20 7.64 -8.15 -12.30
N ALA A 21 8.92 -8.47 -12.50
CA ALA A 21 9.79 -8.96 -11.44
C ALA A 21 9.88 -7.94 -10.29
N TRP A 22 10.01 -6.65 -10.60
CA TRP A 22 9.99 -5.58 -9.60
C TRP A 22 8.65 -5.49 -8.86
N LEU A 23 7.52 -5.54 -9.59
CA LEU A 23 6.18 -5.52 -8.99
C LEU A 23 5.96 -6.69 -8.04
N ARG A 24 6.42 -7.89 -8.41
CA ARG A 24 6.34 -9.09 -7.56
C ARG A 24 7.19 -8.94 -6.29
N LYS A 25 8.39 -8.36 -6.39
CA LYS A 25 9.21 -8.03 -5.22
C LYS A 25 8.51 -7.03 -4.30
N ALA A 26 7.93 -5.96 -4.83
CA ALA A 26 7.21 -4.96 -4.05
C ALA A 26 6.00 -5.57 -3.30
N CYS A 27 5.22 -6.44 -3.97
CA CYS A 27 4.15 -7.20 -3.32
C CYS A 27 4.68 -8.15 -2.23
N GLY A 28 5.82 -8.80 -2.49
CA GLY A 28 6.51 -9.65 -1.52
C GLY A 28 6.94 -8.87 -0.29
N ALA A 29 7.55 -7.71 -0.48
CA ALA A 29 7.97 -6.81 0.60
C ALA A 29 6.80 -6.36 1.47
N ALA A 30 5.69 -5.91 0.85
CA ALA A 30 4.49 -5.52 1.59
C ALA A 30 3.91 -6.66 2.42
N ARG A 31 3.82 -7.88 1.87
CA ARG A 31 3.33 -9.05 2.58
C ARG A 31 4.27 -9.47 3.72
N PHE A 32 5.56 -9.53 3.44
CA PHE A 32 6.57 -9.91 4.42
C PHE A 32 6.53 -8.96 5.62
N VAL A 33 6.60 -7.65 5.35
CA VAL A 33 6.61 -6.64 6.42
C VAL A 33 5.31 -6.66 7.23
N TYR A 34 4.16 -6.84 6.59
CA TYR A 34 2.88 -6.96 7.30
C TYR A 34 2.88 -8.16 8.25
N ASN A 35 3.32 -9.35 7.77
CA ASN A 35 3.33 -10.57 8.56
C ASN A 35 4.36 -10.51 9.69
N TRP A 36 5.57 -10.05 9.39
CA TRP A 36 6.59 -9.82 10.40
C TRP A 36 6.10 -8.86 11.49
N ALA A 37 5.54 -7.71 11.10
CA ALA A 37 5.05 -6.71 12.03
C ALA A 37 3.88 -7.22 12.88
N LEU A 38 2.99 -8.05 12.33
CA LEU A 38 1.89 -8.66 13.08
C LEU A 38 2.42 -9.61 14.16
N THR A 39 3.40 -10.46 13.81
CA THR A 39 4.03 -11.38 14.77
C THR A 39 4.77 -10.61 15.87
N ASP A 40 5.54 -9.60 15.50
CA ASP A 40 6.32 -8.81 16.44
C ASP A 40 5.44 -7.92 17.34
N TRP A 41 4.35 -7.36 16.80
CA TRP A 41 3.33 -6.66 17.57
C TRP A 41 2.74 -7.55 18.67
N ALA A 42 2.34 -8.79 18.32
CA ALA A 42 1.79 -9.73 19.29
C ALA A 42 2.77 -10.02 20.42
N LYS A 43 4.06 -10.26 20.08
CA LYS A 43 5.13 -10.47 21.05
C LYS A 43 5.29 -9.26 21.99
N GLN A 44 5.47 -8.05 21.45
CA GLN A 44 5.62 -6.83 22.23
C GLN A 44 4.40 -6.56 23.13
N TYR A 45 3.20 -6.90 22.66
CA TYR A 45 1.97 -6.72 23.45
C TYR A 45 1.90 -7.68 24.64
N GLU A 46 2.31 -8.93 24.47
CA GLU A 46 2.40 -9.88 25.60
C GLU A 46 3.48 -9.45 26.62
N GLU A 47 4.64 -8.98 26.13
CA GLU A 47 5.69 -8.43 27.00
C GLU A 47 5.19 -7.19 27.80
N PHE A 48 4.44 -6.29 27.16
CA PHE A 48 3.80 -5.15 27.83
C PHE A 48 2.78 -5.57 28.89
N LYS A 49 2.00 -6.63 28.65
CA LYS A 49 1.04 -7.14 29.63
C LYS A 49 1.73 -7.69 30.89
N GLN A 50 2.86 -8.37 30.69
CA GLN A 50 3.65 -8.94 31.78
C GLN A 50 4.38 -7.84 32.56
N GLU A 51 4.91 -6.85 31.86
CA GLU A 51 5.72 -5.77 32.42
C GLU A 51 5.26 -4.43 31.86
N HIS A 52 4.44 -3.69 32.61
CA HIS A 52 3.85 -2.41 32.18
C HIS A 52 4.87 -1.27 32.00
N THR A 53 6.14 -1.47 32.40
CA THR A 53 7.24 -0.54 32.13
C THR A 53 7.70 -0.57 30.68
N LYS A 54 7.44 -1.67 29.94
CA LYS A 54 7.75 -1.78 28.52
C LYS A 54 6.78 -0.96 27.67
N PRO A 55 7.23 -0.35 26.58
CA PRO A 55 6.39 0.44 25.71
C PRO A 55 5.34 -0.45 25.00
N LYS A 56 4.13 0.07 24.84
CA LYS A 56 3.13 -0.56 23.94
C LYS A 56 3.65 -0.64 22.52
N PRO A 57 3.34 -1.72 21.79
CA PRO A 57 3.70 -1.80 20.38
C PRO A 57 3.08 -0.64 19.60
N SER A 58 3.85 -0.09 18.66
CA SER A 58 3.42 1.04 17.86
C SER A 58 3.97 0.93 16.44
N ARG A 59 3.27 1.54 15.48
CA ARG A 59 3.73 1.61 14.08
C ARG A 59 5.13 2.23 13.95
N VAL A 60 5.41 3.28 14.73
CA VAL A 60 6.72 3.97 14.71
C VAL A 60 7.81 3.06 15.28
N GLY A 61 7.54 2.37 16.38
CA GLY A 61 8.46 1.39 16.98
C GLY A 61 8.82 0.28 15.98
N LEU A 62 7.83 -0.31 15.34
CA LEU A 62 8.02 -1.34 14.30
C LEU A 62 8.79 -0.81 13.08
N ALA A 63 8.54 0.42 12.64
CA ALA A 63 9.28 1.02 11.53
C ALA A 63 10.77 1.20 11.87
N ASN A 64 11.08 1.67 13.07
CA ASN A 64 12.46 1.81 13.56
C ASN A 64 13.15 0.45 13.68
N GLN A 65 12.45 -0.54 14.20
CA GLN A 65 12.96 -1.92 14.31
C GLN A 65 13.22 -2.54 12.95
N LEU A 66 12.30 -2.38 11.99
CA LEU A 66 12.48 -2.85 10.61
C LEU A 66 13.71 -2.20 9.95
N ASN A 67 13.94 -0.91 10.17
CA ASN A 67 15.11 -0.21 9.63
C ASN A 67 16.42 -0.75 10.23
N LYS A 68 16.45 -1.05 11.52
CA LYS A 68 17.60 -1.71 12.17
C LYS A 68 17.84 -3.11 11.59
N LEU A 69 16.78 -3.91 11.44
CA LEU A 69 16.86 -5.27 10.89
C LEU A 69 17.37 -5.28 9.45
N LYS A 70 16.95 -4.34 8.60
CA LYS A 70 17.46 -4.22 7.21
C LYS A 70 18.99 -4.00 7.15
N ILE A 71 19.57 -3.41 8.20
CA ILE A 71 21.01 -3.14 8.28
C ILE A 71 21.76 -4.35 8.88
N SER A 72 21.21 -4.94 9.95
CA SER A 72 21.86 -5.99 10.72
C SER A 72 21.70 -7.39 10.10
N ASP A 73 20.65 -7.63 9.32
CA ASP A 73 20.36 -8.94 8.73
C ASP A 73 20.53 -8.91 7.20
N PRO A 74 21.63 -9.49 6.67
CA PRO A 74 21.88 -9.55 5.23
C PRO A 74 20.79 -10.28 4.44
N SER A 75 20.04 -11.20 5.07
CA SER A 75 18.95 -11.93 4.43
C SER A 75 17.77 -11.02 4.06
N LEU A 76 17.66 -9.84 4.68
CA LEU A 76 16.62 -8.82 4.42
C LEU A 76 17.06 -7.75 3.42
N LYS A 77 18.26 -7.82 2.87
CA LYS A 77 18.77 -6.85 1.89
C LYS A 77 17.84 -6.66 0.69
N TRP A 78 17.14 -7.72 0.27
CA TRP A 78 16.20 -7.66 -0.84
C TRP A 78 15.03 -6.68 -0.62
N LEU A 79 14.70 -6.32 0.63
CA LEU A 79 13.69 -5.29 0.95
C LEU A 79 14.13 -3.89 0.49
N THR A 80 15.42 -3.65 0.29
CA THR A 80 15.94 -2.37 -0.19
C THR A 80 15.98 -2.27 -1.73
N GLU A 81 15.73 -3.38 -2.44
CA GLU A 81 15.71 -3.41 -3.91
C GLU A 81 14.46 -2.77 -4.52
N THR A 82 13.46 -2.52 -3.71
CA THR A 82 12.27 -1.76 -4.08
C THR A 82 12.23 -0.44 -3.30
N SER A 83 11.22 0.41 -3.56
CA SER A 83 11.03 1.59 -2.71
C SER A 83 10.60 1.18 -1.30
N ASP A 84 10.85 2.02 -0.30
CA ASP A 84 10.39 1.80 1.08
C ASP A 84 8.86 1.88 1.22
N GLN A 85 8.17 2.45 0.24
CA GLN A 85 6.74 2.71 0.33
C GLN A 85 5.87 1.46 0.53
N PRO A 86 6.06 0.32 -0.18
CA PRO A 86 5.32 -0.91 0.07
C PRO A 86 5.43 -1.38 1.53
N ALA A 87 6.63 -1.30 2.11
CA ALA A 87 6.88 -1.67 3.50
C ALA A 87 6.21 -0.72 4.49
N GLN A 88 6.37 0.60 4.29
CA GLN A 88 5.76 1.62 5.16
C GLN A 88 4.23 1.57 5.12
N ASN A 89 3.64 1.37 3.94
CA ASN A 89 2.19 1.22 3.82
C ASN A 89 1.69 -0.08 4.44
N ALA A 90 2.46 -1.17 4.41
CA ALA A 90 2.10 -2.41 5.08
C ALA A 90 2.01 -2.23 6.61
N LEU A 91 2.95 -1.48 7.22
CA LEU A 91 2.90 -1.11 8.64
C LEU A 91 1.67 -0.24 8.95
N GLN A 92 1.33 0.69 8.07
CA GLN A 92 0.16 1.55 8.24
C GLN A 92 -1.15 0.76 8.11
N ASP A 93 -1.23 -0.20 7.18
CA ASP A 93 -2.39 -1.07 7.03
C ASP A 93 -2.60 -1.94 8.28
N LEU A 94 -1.52 -2.44 8.87
CA LEU A 94 -1.57 -3.18 10.13
C LEU A 94 -2.04 -2.30 11.30
N ASP A 95 -1.50 -1.10 11.46
CA ASP A 95 -1.92 -0.14 12.47
C ASP A 95 -3.41 0.20 12.35
N ALA A 96 -3.89 0.43 11.12
CA ALA A 96 -5.32 0.65 10.86
C ALA A 96 -6.18 -0.59 11.18
N ALA A 97 -5.66 -1.80 10.92
CA ALA A 97 -6.36 -3.05 11.27
C ALA A 97 -6.48 -3.21 12.79
N PHE A 98 -5.41 -2.96 13.55
CA PHE A 98 -5.47 -2.99 15.02
C PHE A 98 -6.40 -1.91 15.59
N LYS A 99 -6.37 -0.70 15.04
CA LYS A 99 -7.30 0.37 15.47
C LYS A 99 -8.76 -0.03 15.31
N ARG A 100 -9.11 -0.71 14.21
CA ARG A 100 -10.47 -1.24 13.99
C ARG A 100 -10.79 -2.39 14.95
N PHE A 101 -9.84 -3.30 15.17
CA PHE A 101 -10.00 -4.39 16.13
C PHE A 101 -10.27 -3.87 17.55
N PHE A 102 -9.46 -2.94 18.06
CA PHE A 102 -9.65 -2.35 19.39
C PHE A 102 -10.93 -1.53 19.55
N LYS A 103 -11.51 -1.05 18.44
CA LYS A 103 -12.83 -0.40 18.41
C LYS A 103 -13.98 -1.40 18.29
N GLY A 104 -13.75 -2.71 18.26
CA GLY A 104 -14.77 -3.73 18.03
C GLY A 104 -15.36 -3.75 16.62
N GLN A 105 -14.71 -3.06 15.64
CA GLN A 105 -15.19 -2.92 14.26
C GLN A 105 -14.66 -4.02 13.31
N ALA A 106 -13.73 -4.83 13.76
CA ALA A 106 -13.13 -5.91 12.96
C ALA A 106 -12.55 -6.99 13.85
N SER A 107 -12.39 -8.20 13.30
CA SER A 107 -11.68 -9.30 13.96
C SER A 107 -10.18 -9.00 14.08
N TYR A 108 -9.49 -9.79 14.92
CA TYR A 108 -8.03 -9.70 15.07
C TYR A 108 -7.32 -9.84 13.72
N PRO A 109 -6.30 -9.00 13.42
CA PRO A 109 -5.58 -9.08 12.17
C PRO A 109 -4.98 -10.46 11.93
N SER A 110 -5.06 -10.97 10.70
CA SER A 110 -4.54 -12.29 10.32
C SER A 110 -3.38 -12.19 9.35
N LEU A 111 -2.52 -13.23 9.33
CA LEU A 111 -1.38 -13.32 8.41
C LEU A 111 -1.84 -13.36 6.95
N LYS A 112 -1.18 -12.60 6.10
CA LYS A 112 -1.43 -12.60 4.65
C LYS A 112 -0.81 -13.85 4.00
N LYS A 113 -1.65 -14.73 3.45
CA LYS A 113 -1.23 -15.97 2.78
C LYS A 113 -0.54 -15.70 1.44
N ALA A 114 0.36 -16.60 1.02
CA ALA A 114 1.08 -16.48 -0.26
C ALA A 114 0.14 -16.54 -1.49
N LYS A 115 -0.94 -17.33 -1.40
CA LYS A 115 -1.96 -17.47 -2.45
C LYS A 115 -2.99 -16.33 -2.46
N ALA A 116 -2.93 -15.41 -1.47
CA ALA A 116 -3.81 -14.25 -1.46
C ALA A 116 -3.46 -13.27 -2.59
N LYS A 117 -4.37 -12.35 -2.86
CA LYS A 117 -4.16 -11.27 -3.85
C LYS A 117 -2.83 -10.56 -3.62
N ARG A 118 -1.94 -10.62 -4.60
CA ARG A 118 -0.69 -9.87 -4.57
C ARG A 118 -0.98 -8.40 -4.80
N SER A 119 -0.64 -7.56 -3.83
CA SER A 119 -0.81 -6.12 -3.97
C SER A 119 0.13 -5.36 -3.05
N PHE A 120 0.44 -4.13 -3.43
CA PHE A 120 1.08 -3.15 -2.56
C PHE A 120 0.49 -1.77 -2.83
N ARG A 121 0.65 -0.87 -1.87
CA ARG A 121 0.22 0.52 -1.97
C ARG A 121 1.42 1.45 -1.89
N GLN A 122 1.36 2.57 -2.61
CA GLN A 122 2.29 3.68 -2.46
C GLN A 122 1.55 5.01 -2.49
N TYR A 123 2.05 5.99 -1.74
CA TYR A 123 1.56 7.37 -1.82
C TYR A 123 2.06 8.05 -3.08
N ILE A 124 1.23 8.93 -3.62
CA ILE A 124 1.56 9.72 -4.80
C ILE A 124 2.11 11.06 -4.31
N ARG A 125 3.43 11.25 -4.44
CA ARG A 125 4.15 12.47 -4.02
C ARG A 125 4.65 13.31 -5.19
N SER A 126 4.58 12.79 -6.42
CA SER A 126 5.09 13.42 -7.63
C SER A 126 4.27 13.00 -8.84
N LYS A 127 4.58 13.56 -10.00
CA LYS A 127 3.94 13.13 -11.26
C LYS A 127 4.11 11.63 -11.47
N ILE A 128 2.99 10.91 -11.53
CA ILE A 128 2.96 9.46 -11.77
C ILE A 128 2.64 9.12 -13.23
N PHE A 129 2.32 10.11 -14.04
CA PHE A 129 2.06 9.93 -15.48
C PHE A 129 3.14 10.65 -16.28
N ILE A 130 3.79 9.89 -17.16
CA ILE A 130 4.81 10.38 -18.09
C ILE A 130 4.46 9.84 -19.47
N ASN A 131 4.16 10.72 -20.42
CA ASN A 131 3.81 10.35 -21.81
C ASN A 131 2.75 9.23 -21.88
N GLY A 132 1.67 9.35 -21.10
CA GLY A 132 0.59 8.36 -21.07
C GLY A 132 0.93 7.03 -20.42
N LYS A 133 2.06 6.94 -19.70
CA LYS A 133 2.50 5.73 -18.99
C LYS A 133 2.57 5.98 -17.50
N LEU A 134 2.40 4.90 -16.70
CA LEU A 134 2.46 4.95 -15.24
C LEU A 134 3.90 4.89 -14.74
N LYS A 135 4.35 5.90 -14.00
CA LYS A 135 5.63 5.93 -13.31
C LYS A 135 5.46 5.54 -11.84
N LEU A 136 6.14 4.47 -11.43
CA LEU A 136 6.21 4.06 -10.02
C LEU A 136 7.52 4.55 -9.40
N ALA A 137 7.49 4.81 -8.08
CA ALA A 137 8.70 5.18 -7.33
C ALA A 137 9.74 4.05 -7.41
N SER A 138 10.99 4.42 -7.66
CA SER A 138 12.14 3.48 -7.77
C SER A 138 12.08 2.49 -8.95
N LEU A 139 11.05 2.54 -9.79
CA LEU A 139 11.05 1.80 -11.04
C LEU A 139 11.70 2.63 -12.16
N LYS A 140 12.72 2.07 -12.81
CA LYS A 140 13.54 2.81 -13.80
C LYS A 140 12.72 3.34 -14.98
N SER A 141 11.80 2.54 -15.52
CA SER A 141 10.99 2.90 -16.69
C SER A 141 9.48 2.90 -16.38
N PRO A 142 8.69 3.79 -17.02
CA PRO A 142 7.24 3.83 -16.82
C PRO A 142 6.54 2.64 -17.49
N ILE A 143 5.43 2.19 -16.92
CA ILE A 143 4.64 1.05 -17.36
C ILE A 143 3.52 1.51 -18.30
N LYS A 144 3.30 0.77 -19.41
CA LYS A 144 2.19 1.01 -20.34
C LYS A 144 0.85 0.76 -19.65
N MET A 145 -0.13 1.65 -19.86
CA MET A 145 -1.50 1.51 -19.40
C MET A 145 -2.44 1.13 -20.55
N ALA A 146 -3.56 0.48 -20.23
CA ALA A 146 -4.58 0.10 -21.21
C ALA A 146 -5.32 1.32 -21.78
N GLU A 147 -5.49 2.33 -20.94
CA GLU A 147 -6.22 3.55 -21.26
C GLU A 147 -5.55 4.76 -20.61
N GLN A 148 -5.89 5.92 -21.10
CA GLN A 148 -5.44 7.15 -20.45
C GLN A 148 -6.25 7.44 -19.21
N TRP A 149 -5.60 8.08 -18.26
CA TRP A 149 -6.17 8.57 -17.04
C TRP A 149 -7.26 9.63 -17.32
N ARG A 150 -8.40 9.49 -16.65
CA ARG A 150 -9.55 10.41 -16.80
C ARG A 150 -9.94 11.01 -15.45
N PHE A 151 -9.14 11.95 -14.95
CA PHE A 151 -9.52 12.75 -13.79
C PHE A 151 -9.59 14.22 -14.14
N ALA A 152 -10.36 14.98 -13.35
CA ALA A 152 -10.39 16.42 -13.44
C ALA A 152 -8.98 17.01 -13.26
N PRO A 153 -8.65 18.13 -13.93
CA PRO A 153 -7.31 18.72 -13.84
C PRO A 153 -6.88 19.11 -12.42
N ASP A 154 -7.81 19.37 -11.54
CA ASP A 154 -7.66 19.75 -10.14
C ASP A 154 -7.71 18.57 -9.16
N ALA A 155 -7.79 17.33 -9.66
CA ALA A 155 -7.79 16.14 -8.83
C ALA A 155 -6.48 15.99 -8.04
N LYS A 156 -6.59 15.86 -6.73
CA LYS A 156 -5.47 15.61 -5.84
C LYS A 156 -5.25 14.11 -5.67
N PHE A 157 -4.20 13.58 -6.28
CA PHE A 157 -3.86 12.17 -6.16
C PHE A 157 -3.36 11.84 -4.75
N LEU A 158 -3.94 10.81 -4.13
CA LEU A 158 -3.62 10.39 -2.77
C LEU A 158 -2.68 9.19 -2.76
N PHE A 159 -3.12 8.08 -3.28
CA PHE A 159 -2.36 6.84 -3.32
C PHE A 159 -2.71 5.97 -4.53
N LEU A 160 -1.80 5.08 -4.82
CA LEU A 160 -1.88 4.10 -5.88
C LEU A 160 -1.78 2.70 -5.27
N THR A 161 -2.71 1.81 -5.62
CA THR A 161 -2.63 0.39 -5.29
C THR A 161 -2.36 -0.41 -6.56
N VAL A 162 -1.22 -1.10 -6.60
CA VAL A 162 -0.91 -2.05 -7.67
C VAL A 162 -1.30 -3.44 -7.21
N SER A 163 -1.97 -4.20 -8.08
CA SER A 163 -2.41 -5.56 -7.76
C SER A 163 -2.34 -6.50 -8.96
N GLU A 164 -2.06 -7.78 -8.69
CA GLU A 164 -2.15 -8.87 -9.65
C GLU A 164 -3.44 -9.65 -9.43
N GLN A 165 -4.21 -9.86 -10.50
CA GLN A 165 -5.45 -10.65 -10.53
C GLN A 165 -5.47 -11.48 -11.81
N ASN A 166 -5.61 -12.80 -11.70
CA ASN A 166 -5.65 -13.72 -12.83
C ASN A 166 -4.49 -13.47 -13.82
N ASN A 167 -3.25 -13.38 -13.31
CA ASN A 167 -2.02 -13.08 -14.07
C ASN A 167 -2.07 -11.75 -14.87
N LYS A 168 -2.92 -10.83 -14.47
CA LYS A 168 -3.04 -9.49 -15.06
C LYS A 168 -2.75 -8.44 -13.98
N TRP A 169 -2.03 -7.39 -14.37
CA TRP A 169 -1.66 -6.31 -13.48
C TRP A 169 -2.60 -5.13 -13.62
N TYR A 170 -2.95 -4.54 -12.49
CA TYR A 170 -3.85 -3.38 -12.39
C TYR A 170 -3.26 -2.33 -11.46
N ALA A 171 -3.52 -1.08 -11.80
CA ALA A 171 -3.24 0.08 -10.97
C ALA A 171 -4.57 0.74 -10.60
N ALA A 172 -4.91 0.76 -9.33
CA ALA A 172 -6.06 1.50 -8.80
C ALA A 172 -5.54 2.78 -8.17
N ILE A 173 -5.92 3.91 -8.73
CA ILE A 173 -5.45 5.23 -8.33
C ILE A 173 -6.60 5.95 -7.64
N THR A 174 -6.37 6.39 -6.41
CA THR A 174 -7.35 7.14 -5.63
C THR A 174 -6.98 8.61 -5.62
N ALA A 175 -7.95 9.45 -5.98
CA ALA A 175 -7.82 10.89 -5.95
C ALA A 175 -8.96 11.52 -5.14
N GLU A 176 -8.67 12.64 -4.52
CA GLU A 176 -9.63 13.56 -3.92
C GLU A 176 -10.02 14.58 -4.98
N ILE A 177 -11.32 14.75 -5.20
CA ILE A 177 -11.88 15.74 -6.13
C ILE A 177 -12.88 16.62 -5.39
N PRO A 178 -13.07 17.89 -5.81
CA PRO A 178 -14.17 18.72 -5.32
C PRO A 178 -15.52 18.07 -5.68
N ASP A 179 -16.49 18.14 -4.79
CA ASP A 179 -17.82 17.51 -4.94
C ASP A 179 -18.57 17.99 -6.21
N CYS A 180 -18.30 19.22 -6.64
CA CYS A 180 -18.84 19.78 -7.88
C CYS A 180 -18.27 19.17 -9.17
N ALA A 181 -17.20 18.36 -9.10
CA ALA A 181 -16.54 17.72 -10.23
C ALA A 181 -16.97 16.25 -10.41
N LEU A 182 -17.93 15.76 -9.63
CA LEU A 182 -18.50 14.41 -9.81
C LEU A 182 -19.25 14.35 -11.16
N PRO A 183 -18.99 13.36 -12.02
CA PRO A 183 -19.81 13.11 -13.20
C PRO A 183 -21.25 12.86 -12.74
N LYS A 184 -22.21 13.62 -13.25
CA LYS A 184 -23.64 13.38 -13.03
C LYS A 184 -23.96 11.97 -13.56
N GLY A 185 -24.31 11.01 -12.67
CA GLY A 185 -24.71 9.65 -13.05
C GLY A 185 -23.93 8.51 -12.41
N LEU A 186 -23.02 8.76 -11.49
CA LEU A 186 -22.51 7.72 -10.57
C LEU A 186 -23.34 7.77 -9.29
N ASP A 187 -24.51 7.15 -9.35
CA ASP A 187 -25.29 6.86 -8.15
C ASP A 187 -24.47 5.98 -7.22
N SER A 188 -24.62 6.23 -5.93
CA SER A 188 -23.88 5.65 -4.79
C SER A 188 -24.16 4.17 -4.52
N GLU A 189 -24.41 3.37 -5.54
CA GLU A 189 -24.63 1.93 -5.45
C GLU A 189 -23.52 1.17 -6.15
N THR A 190 -22.37 1.05 -5.52
CA THR A 190 -21.50 -0.14 -5.59
C THR A 190 -20.34 0.03 -4.60
N VAL A 191 -20.64 -0.29 -3.36
CA VAL A 191 -19.62 -0.61 -2.34
C VAL A 191 -19.35 -2.10 -2.37
#